data_c84fdae898c7b13c16feaeb970c377ae
#
_entry.id   c84fdae898c7b13c16feaeb970c377ae
#
_cell.length_a   1.000
_cell.length_b   1.000
_cell.length_c   1.000
_cell.angle_alpha   90.00
_cell.angle_beta   90.00
_cell.angle_gamma   90.00
#
_symmetry.space_group_name_H-M   'P 1'
#
loop_
_entity.id
_entity.type
_entity.pdbx_description
1 polymer ?
#
loop_
_entity_poly.entity_id
_entity_poly.type
_entity_poly.pdbx_seq_one_letter_code
_entity_poly.pdbx_strand_id
1 'polypeptide(L)'
;MPIETTMQYNQVLFKCDPFSELVTDILSAQLAEIGFESFVRGEEALEAYIPLPLYSTEEIQKVVAAFPLEAAISYSIHTMEEKNWNEEWEKNYFQPIIIDDECCIHSSFHHLKGSFRYRIVIDPKMSFGTGHHQTTLLILKEILALELSRKSVLDMGCGTGVLAILAAMKGANPVTAIDIEEWAYNNALENVQLNGTASIRVQQGGAELLGEEKYDVIFANINRNILLQDLPHYEAVLEKGGIIIMSGFYLDDLSSIRSGAEELGLSFDHFREMDRWIAATFVKK
;
A
#
# COMPACT_ATOMS: atom_id res chain seq x y z
N MET A 1 13.71 22.39 1.06
CA MET A 1 12.49 21.76 0.56
C MET A 1 12.50 21.91 -0.94
N PRO A 2 12.61 20.87 -1.75
CA PRO A 2 12.26 20.96 -3.14
C PRO A 2 10.74 20.95 -3.21
N ILE A 3 10.15 21.97 -3.80
CA ILE A 3 8.76 22.00 -4.23
C ILE A 3 8.67 20.95 -5.33
N GLU A 4 8.04 19.81 -5.08
CA GLU A 4 7.58 18.92 -6.15
C GLU A 4 6.64 19.75 -7.02
N THR A 5 7.14 20.19 -8.14
CA THR A 5 6.35 20.86 -9.17
C THR A 5 5.42 19.80 -9.74
N THR A 6 4.18 19.78 -9.30
CA THR A 6 3.13 18.95 -9.87
C THR A 6 3.06 19.29 -11.35
N MET A 7 3.40 18.34 -12.22
CA MET A 7 3.43 18.54 -13.66
C MET A 7 1.99 18.64 -14.15
N GLN A 8 1.57 19.80 -14.64
CA GLN A 8 0.23 20.03 -15.18
C GLN A 8 0.11 19.37 -16.56
N TYR A 9 -1.02 18.75 -16.82
CA TYR A 9 -1.34 18.08 -18.08
C TYR A 9 -2.54 18.69 -18.78
N ASN A 10 -2.51 18.68 -20.12
CA ASN A 10 -3.69 18.85 -20.94
C ASN A 10 -4.21 17.48 -21.38
N GLN A 11 -5.52 17.29 -21.23
CA GLN A 11 -6.25 16.19 -21.85
C GLN A 11 -6.74 16.65 -23.22
N VAL A 12 -6.44 15.89 -24.26
CA VAL A 12 -6.91 16.14 -25.61
C VAL A 12 -7.76 14.95 -26.06
N LEU A 13 -9.02 15.23 -26.38
CA LEU A 13 -9.94 14.22 -26.92
C LEU A 13 -9.88 14.23 -28.45
N PHE A 14 -9.47 13.14 -29.05
CA PHE A 14 -9.46 12.94 -30.52
C PHE A 14 -10.65 12.09 -30.93
N LYS A 15 -11.53 12.66 -31.78
CA LYS A 15 -12.60 11.92 -32.43
C LYS A 15 -12.17 11.57 -33.85
N CYS A 16 -12.21 10.29 -34.18
CA CYS A 16 -11.80 9.75 -35.46
C CYS A 16 -13.01 9.14 -36.17
N ASP A 17 -13.13 9.36 -37.46
CA ASP A 17 -14.12 8.69 -38.32
C ASP A 17 -13.41 8.09 -39.56
N PRO A 18 -13.32 6.75 -39.68
CA PRO A 18 -13.85 5.74 -38.75
C PRO A 18 -13.07 5.65 -37.43
N PHE A 19 -13.77 5.36 -36.33
CA PHE A 19 -13.14 5.06 -35.03
C PHE A 19 -12.81 3.57 -34.98
N SER A 20 -11.54 3.24 -35.16
CA SER A 20 -11.05 1.86 -35.20
C SER A 20 -9.73 1.71 -34.45
N GLU A 21 -9.42 0.48 -34.07
CA GLU A 21 -8.18 0.14 -33.38
C GLU A 21 -6.94 0.59 -34.15
N LEU A 22 -6.91 0.29 -35.44
CA LEU A 22 -5.79 0.69 -36.31
C LEU A 22 -5.59 2.21 -36.36
N VAL A 23 -6.68 2.98 -36.47
CA VAL A 23 -6.63 4.45 -36.54
C VAL A 23 -6.12 5.00 -35.22
N THR A 24 -6.63 4.52 -34.08
CA THR A 24 -6.22 4.99 -32.74
C THR A 24 -4.79 4.59 -32.39
N ASP A 25 -4.32 3.41 -32.78
CA ASP A 25 -2.94 2.97 -32.52
C ASP A 25 -1.92 3.79 -33.30
N ILE A 26 -2.17 4.05 -34.60
CA ILE A 26 -1.29 4.90 -35.40
C ILE A 26 -1.30 6.34 -34.89
N LEU A 27 -2.47 6.86 -34.54
CA LEU A 27 -2.59 8.21 -33.98
C LEU A 27 -1.84 8.33 -32.65
N SER A 28 -1.99 7.35 -31.76
CA SER A 28 -1.27 7.32 -30.47
C SER A 28 0.25 7.29 -30.67
N ALA A 29 0.74 6.48 -31.63
CA ALA A 29 2.17 6.41 -31.93
C ALA A 29 2.72 7.78 -32.42
N GLN A 30 2.00 8.45 -33.33
CA GLN A 30 2.42 9.77 -33.82
C GLN A 30 2.33 10.88 -32.75
N LEU A 31 1.30 10.84 -31.89
CA LEU A 31 1.15 11.78 -30.80
C LEU A 31 2.22 11.57 -29.73
N ALA A 32 2.67 10.35 -29.49
CA ALA A 32 3.78 10.06 -28.56
C ALA A 32 5.09 10.73 -29.02
N GLU A 33 5.35 10.84 -30.34
CA GLU A 33 6.53 11.51 -30.89
C GLU A 33 6.56 13.02 -30.59
N ILE A 34 5.39 13.64 -30.36
CA ILE A 34 5.28 15.07 -30.02
C ILE A 34 5.05 15.32 -28.51
N GLY A 35 5.25 14.29 -27.66
CA GLY A 35 5.30 14.43 -26.21
C GLY A 35 4.04 14.04 -25.45
N PHE A 36 3.07 13.38 -26.09
CA PHE A 36 1.97 12.74 -25.36
C PHE A 36 2.47 11.46 -24.67
N GLU A 37 2.09 11.29 -23.38
CA GLU A 37 2.65 10.22 -22.52
C GLU A 37 1.64 9.13 -22.20
N SER A 38 0.33 9.42 -22.27
CA SER A 38 -0.71 8.46 -21.91
C SER A 38 -1.89 8.54 -22.88
N PHE A 39 -2.49 7.37 -23.17
CA PHE A 39 -3.57 7.22 -24.10
C PHE A 39 -4.63 6.28 -23.53
N VAL A 40 -5.90 6.71 -23.58
CA VAL A 40 -7.05 5.90 -23.16
C VAL A 40 -8.04 5.84 -24.31
N ARG A 41 -8.33 4.63 -24.79
CA ARG A 41 -9.36 4.42 -25.81
C ARG A 41 -10.72 4.31 -25.14
N GLY A 42 -11.58 5.33 -25.36
CA GLY A 42 -12.98 5.31 -24.99
C GLY A 42 -13.84 4.59 -26.04
N GLU A 43 -15.15 4.72 -25.91
CA GLU A 43 -16.10 4.13 -26.88
C GLU A 43 -16.16 4.92 -28.22
N GLU A 44 -16.00 6.25 -28.19
CA GLU A 44 -16.14 7.13 -29.35
C GLU A 44 -14.96 8.08 -29.58
N ALA A 45 -13.96 8.09 -28.68
CA ALA A 45 -12.82 9.00 -28.75
C ALA A 45 -11.57 8.38 -28.14
N LEU A 46 -10.40 8.84 -28.62
CA LEU A 46 -9.10 8.61 -28.01
C LEU A 46 -8.78 9.78 -27.08
N GLU A 47 -8.60 9.52 -25.80
CA GLU A 47 -8.11 10.49 -24.83
C GLU A 47 -6.60 10.40 -24.76
N ALA A 48 -5.92 11.52 -24.94
CA ALA A 48 -4.47 11.57 -24.88
C ALA A 48 -4.02 12.69 -23.92
N TYR A 49 -2.94 12.45 -23.18
CA TYR A 49 -2.45 13.33 -22.14
C TYR A 49 -1.04 13.83 -22.44
N ILE A 50 -0.83 15.13 -22.37
CA ILE A 50 0.45 15.78 -22.65
C ILE A 50 0.80 16.75 -21.52
N PRO A 51 2.07 16.79 -21.03
CA PRO A 51 2.52 17.81 -20.10
C PRO A 51 2.31 19.22 -20.65
N LEU A 52 1.77 20.12 -19.83
CA LEU A 52 1.47 21.50 -20.24
C LEU A 52 2.64 22.22 -20.95
N PRO A 53 3.90 22.09 -20.51
CA PRO A 53 5.04 22.71 -21.17
C PRO A 53 5.36 22.15 -22.57
N LEU A 54 4.91 20.93 -22.89
CA LEU A 54 5.15 20.27 -24.18
C LEU A 54 3.98 20.45 -25.14
N TYR A 55 2.84 20.99 -24.68
CA TYR A 55 1.65 21.17 -25.48
C TYR A 55 1.86 22.19 -26.60
N SER A 56 1.58 21.78 -27.84
CA SER A 56 1.63 22.65 -29.02
C SER A 56 0.50 22.33 -29.99
N THR A 57 -0.41 23.30 -30.19
CA THR A 57 -1.50 23.17 -31.17
C THR A 57 -0.96 22.97 -32.59
N GLU A 58 0.17 23.60 -32.94
CA GLU A 58 0.78 23.48 -34.28
C GLU A 58 1.28 22.06 -34.53
N GLU A 59 1.91 21.43 -33.56
CA GLU A 59 2.41 20.04 -33.68
C GLU A 59 1.25 19.06 -33.79
N ILE A 60 0.19 19.22 -33.02
CA ILE A 60 -1.03 18.40 -33.16
C ILE A 60 -1.65 18.54 -34.56
N GLN A 61 -1.74 19.78 -35.06
CA GLN A 61 -2.27 20.03 -36.40
C GLN A 61 -1.44 19.37 -37.51
N LYS A 62 -0.10 19.37 -37.36
CA LYS A 62 0.79 18.67 -38.30
C LYS A 62 0.56 17.17 -38.29
N VAL A 63 0.43 16.55 -37.11
CA VAL A 63 0.12 15.13 -36.97
C VAL A 63 -1.20 14.80 -37.63
N VAL A 64 -2.26 15.57 -37.35
CA VAL A 64 -3.59 15.35 -37.92
C VAL A 64 -3.56 15.53 -39.47
N ALA A 65 -2.88 16.55 -39.97
CA ALA A 65 -2.81 16.83 -41.43
C ALA A 65 -1.95 15.81 -42.18
N ALA A 66 -0.95 15.21 -41.53
CA ALA A 66 -0.06 14.20 -42.13
C ALA A 66 -0.51 12.76 -41.81
N PHE A 67 -1.72 12.56 -41.27
CA PHE A 67 -2.18 11.25 -40.88
C PHE A 67 -2.26 10.29 -42.07
N PRO A 68 -1.68 9.07 -42.01
CA PRO A 68 -1.44 8.24 -43.19
C PRO A 68 -2.66 7.45 -43.71
N LEU A 69 -3.77 7.48 -42.96
CA LEU A 69 -5.00 6.76 -43.34
C LEU A 69 -6.12 7.74 -43.70
N GLU A 70 -7.09 7.27 -44.47
CA GLU A 70 -8.34 8.00 -44.74
C GLU A 70 -9.19 7.99 -43.44
N ALA A 71 -9.02 9.00 -42.62
CA ALA A 71 -9.83 9.21 -41.42
C ALA A 71 -10.02 10.72 -41.18
N ALA A 72 -11.24 11.11 -40.83
CA ALA A 72 -11.51 12.45 -40.36
C ALA A 72 -11.16 12.53 -38.88
N ILE A 73 -10.18 13.35 -38.53
CA ILE A 73 -9.73 13.52 -37.12
C ILE A 73 -10.05 14.93 -36.69
N SER A 74 -10.83 15.06 -35.60
CA SER A 74 -11.06 16.30 -34.90
C SER A 74 -10.63 16.15 -33.46
N TYR A 75 -10.26 17.26 -32.81
CA TYR A 75 -9.86 17.22 -31.42
C TYR A 75 -10.41 18.39 -30.62
N SER A 76 -10.60 18.16 -29.33
CA SER A 76 -10.94 19.19 -28.34
C SER A 76 -9.98 19.09 -27.16
N ILE A 77 -9.67 20.24 -26.56
CA ILE A 77 -8.72 20.37 -25.47
C ILE A 77 -9.49 20.67 -24.22
N HIS A 78 -9.18 19.91 -23.18
CA HIS A 78 -9.60 20.20 -21.82
C HIS A 78 -8.35 20.45 -20.99
N THR A 79 -8.09 21.70 -20.64
CA THR A 79 -7.08 22.00 -19.63
C THR A 79 -7.60 21.40 -18.33
N MET A 80 -6.90 20.41 -17.82
CA MET A 80 -7.24 19.85 -16.51
C MET A 80 -6.93 20.94 -15.49
N GLU A 81 -7.97 21.54 -14.91
CA GLU A 81 -7.79 22.28 -13.67
C GLU A 81 -7.07 21.34 -12.69
N GLU A 82 -6.23 21.90 -11.82
CA GLU A 82 -5.55 21.13 -10.77
C GLU A 82 -6.58 20.37 -9.92
N LYS A 83 -7.14 19.32 -10.47
CA LYS A 83 -7.78 18.31 -9.65
C LYS A 83 -6.64 17.50 -9.06
N ASN A 84 -6.42 17.68 -7.79
CA ASN A 84 -5.59 16.78 -7.02
C ASN A 84 -6.28 15.40 -7.05
N TRP A 85 -6.00 14.63 -8.12
CA TRP A 85 -6.57 13.28 -8.29
C TRP A 85 -6.26 12.39 -7.10
N ASN A 86 -5.13 12.64 -6.41
CA ASN A 86 -4.81 11.99 -5.16
C ASN A 86 -5.83 12.35 -4.08
N GLU A 87 -6.18 13.64 -3.91
CA GLU A 87 -7.21 14.05 -2.95
C GLU A 87 -8.61 13.49 -3.26
N GLU A 88 -8.99 13.43 -4.54
CA GLU A 88 -10.30 12.89 -4.92
C GLU A 88 -10.33 11.37 -4.80
N TRP A 89 -9.22 10.69 -5.16
CA TRP A 89 -9.03 9.26 -4.92
C TRP A 89 -9.02 8.96 -3.42
N GLU A 90 -8.26 9.69 -2.64
CA GLU A 90 -8.15 9.58 -1.20
C GLU A 90 -9.50 9.79 -0.50
N LYS A 91 -10.27 10.83 -0.88
CA LYS A 91 -11.61 11.10 -0.33
C LYS A 91 -12.65 10.04 -0.67
N ASN A 92 -12.54 9.40 -1.84
CA ASN A 92 -13.55 8.46 -2.33
C ASN A 92 -13.20 7.01 -2.04
N TYR A 93 -11.92 6.66 -1.91
CA TYR A 93 -11.46 5.27 -1.80
C TYR A 93 -10.91 4.90 -0.42
N PHE A 94 -10.41 5.85 0.36
CA PHE A 94 -9.95 5.59 1.73
C PHE A 94 -11.01 6.03 2.74
N GLN A 95 -11.90 5.11 3.12
CA GLN A 95 -12.87 5.39 4.18
C GLN A 95 -12.26 5.06 5.55
N PRO A 96 -12.59 5.83 6.61
CA PRO A 96 -12.15 5.50 7.97
C PRO A 96 -12.60 4.11 8.39
N ILE A 97 -11.70 3.37 9.02
CA ILE A 97 -11.94 2.02 9.52
C ILE A 97 -12.11 2.10 11.02
N ILE A 98 -13.20 1.53 11.53
CA ILE A 98 -13.45 1.41 12.97
C ILE A 98 -13.38 -0.07 13.33
N ILE A 99 -12.55 -0.39 14.33
CA ILE A 99 -12.34 -1.75 14.81
C ILE A 99 -12.81 -1.82 16.28
N ASP A 100 -13.82 -2.63 16.52
CA ASP A 100 -14.39 -2.96 17.85
C ASP A 100 -14.69 -1.71 18.71
N ASP A 101 -15.09 -0.57 18.08
CA ASP A 101 -15.32 0.75 18.70
C ASP A 101 -14.13 1.30 19.51
N GLU A 102 -13.00 0.63 19.49
CA GLU A 102 -11.80 0.96 20.27
C GLU A 102 -10.72 1.62 19.43
N CYS A 103 -10.53 1.19 18.18
CA CYS A 103 -9.50 1.68 17.28
C CYS A 103 -10.12 2.27 16.02
N CYS A 104 -9.62 3.44 15.62
CA CYS A 104 -9.99 4.08 14.36
C CYS A 104 -8.73 4.36 13.53
N ILE A 105 -8.74 3.90 12.28
CA ILE A 105 -7.71 4.20 11.28
C ILE A 105 -8.30 5.14 10.25
N HIS A 106 -7.63 6.24 9.99
CA HIS A 106 -8.11 7.25 9.05
C HIS A 106 -6.93 8.03 8.44
N SER A 107 -7.17 8.75 7.36
CA SER A 107 -6.18 9.65 6.78
C SER A 107 -6.19 11.02 7.45
N SER A 108 -5.09 11.79 7.28
CA SER A 108 -4.93 13.14 7.82
C SER A 108 -6.01 14.12 7.35
N PHE A 109 -6.58 13.91 6.17
CA PHE A 109 -7.67 14.77 5.62
C PHE A 109 -9.07 14.43 6.17
N HIS A 110 -9.24 13.36 6.95
CA HIS A 110 -10.53 13.02 7.53
C HIS A 110 -10.79 13.78 8.84
N HIS A 111 -11.93 14.46 8.89
CA HIS A 111 -12.44 15.11 10.10
C HIS A 111 -13.42 14.20 10.84
N LEU A 112 -12.90 13.30 11.67
CA LEU A 112 -13.73 12.35 12.40
C LEU A 112 -14.33 12.97 13.67
N LYS A 113 -15.63 12.73 13.86
CA LYS A 113 -16.34 12.99 15.11
C LYS A 113 -16.30 11.71 15.95
N GLY A 114 -15.93 11.80 17.21
CA GLY A 114 -15.89 10.68 18.14
C GLY A 114 -14.56 10.59 18.88
N SER A 115 -14.57 9.80 19.95
CA SER A 115 -13.38 9.50 20.75
C SER A 115 -13.11 8.00 20.65
N PHE A 116 -11.91 7.64 20.20
CA PHE A 116 -11.42 6.28 20.14
C PHE A 116 -10.21 6.16 21.09
N ARG A 117 -10.03 5.00 21.68
CA ARG A 117 -8.86 4.75 22.53
C ARG A 117 -7.56 4.80 21.74
N TYR A 118 -7.58 4.25 20.54
CA TYR A 118 -6.49 4.31 19.58
C TYR A 118 -6.97 4.99 18.31
N ARG A 119 -6.32 6.07 17.95
CA ARG A 119 -6.60 6.81 16.73
C ARG A 119 -5.34 6.86 15.90
N ILE A 120 -5.37 6.16 14.78
CA ILE A 120 -4.21 5.98 13.90
C ILE A 120 -4.43 6.78 12.63
N VAL A 121 -3.48 7.63 12.30
CA VAL A 121 -3.46 8.39 11.05
C VAL A 121 -2.57 7.64 10.06
N ILE A 122 -3.13 7.20 8.95
CA ILE A 122 -2.41 6.59 7.85
C ILE A 122 -2.71 7.39 6.60
N ASP A 123 -1.69 8.01 6.04
CA ASP A 123 -1.78 8.59 4.71
C ASP A 123 -1.27 7.56 3.71
N PRO A 124 -2.20 6.83 3.05
CA PRO A 124 -1.83 5.76 2.14
C PRO A 124 -1.20 6.36 0.89
N LYS A 125 -0.01 5.89 0.57
CA LYS A 125 0.59 6.09 -0.74
C LYS A 125 0.40 4.79 -1.54
N MET A 126 1.38 4.31 -2.26
CA MET A 126 1.28 3.01 -2.93
C MET A 126 1.62 1.83 -1.99
N SER A 127 1.56 2.03 -0.67
CA SER A 127 1.93 1.04 0.34
C SER A 127 0.76 0.15 0.75
N PHE A 128 1.02 -1.13 0.94
CA PHE A 128 0.08 -2.07 1.55
C PHE A 128 -0.08 -1.79 3.05
N GLY A 129 -1.20 -2.24 3.65
CA GLY A 129 -1.40 -2.11 5.10
C GLY A 129 -2.21 -0.90 5.52
N THR A 130 -3.07 -0.36 4.65
CA THR A 130 -3.99 0.74 5.00
C THR A 130 -5.05 0.37 6.03
N GLY A 131 -5.19 -0.93 6.32
CA GLY A 131 -6.21 -1.47 7.21
C GLY A 131 -7.45 -2.02 6.51
N HIS A 132 -7.67 -1.74 5.24
CA HIS A 132 -8.87 -2.22 4.52
C HIS A 132 -8.80 -3.69 4.12
N HIS A 133 -7.61 -4.25 3.98
CA HIS A 133 -7.46 -5.65 3.63
C HIS A 133 -7.73 -6.54 4.85
N GLN A 134 -8.40 -7.66 4.65
CA GLN A 134 -8.80 -8.61 5.69
C GLN A 134 -7.61 -9.04 6.57
N THR A 135 -6.46 -9.32 5.95
CA THR A 135 -5.26 -9.77 6.67
C THR A 135 -4.76 -8.72 7.68
N THR A 136 -4.77 -7.44 7.30
CA THR A 136 -4.38 -6.34 8.18
C THR A 136 -5.39 -6.18 9.32
N LEU A 137 -6.71 -6.22 9.00
CA LEU A 137 -7.78 -6.17 10.02
C LEU A 137 -7.66 -7.31 11.03
N LEU A 138 -7.38 -8.53 10.57
CA LEU A 138 -7.23 -9.68 11.44
C LEU A 138 -6.09 -9.51 12.44
N ILE A 139 -4.91 -9.06 11.98
CA ILE A 139 -3.77 -8.80 12.90
C ILE A 139 -4.06 -7.63 13.82
N LEU A 140 -4.68 -6.54 13.34
CA LEU A 140 -5.08 -5.43 14.20
C LEU A 140 -6.00 -5.88 15.33
N LYS A 141 -6.95 -6.79 15.08
CA LYS A 141 -7.80 -7.38 16.11
C LYS A 141 -7.01 -8.24 17.10
N GLU A 142 -6.02 -8.99 16.62
CA GLU A 142 -5.10 -9.70 17.53
C GLU A 142 -4.32 -8.72 18.41
N ILE A 143 -3.73 -7.66 17.81
CA ILE A 143 -3.00 -6.64 18.54
C ILE A 143 -3.88 -5.99 19.63
N LEU A 144 -5.14 -5.67 19.32
CA LEU A 144 -6.07 -5.10 20.30
C LEU A 144 -6.30 -6.01 21.48
N ALA A 145 -6.34 -7.34 21.28
CA ALA A 145 -6.53 -8.34 22.33
C ALA A 145 -5.27 -8.60 23.18
N LEU A 146 -4.05 -8.33 22.65
CA LEU A 146 -2.80 -8.58 23.34
C LEU A 146 -2.48 -7.51 24.41
N GLU A 147 -1.80 -7.91 25.48
CA GLU A 147 -1.13 -6.98 26.40
C GLU A 147 0.31 -6.74 25.90
N LEU A 148 0.58 -5.51 25.46
CA LEU A 148 1.84 -5.15 24.81
C LEU A 148 2.70 -4.17 25.63
N SER A 149 2.25 -3.78 26.82
CA SER A 149 3.01 -2.84 27.66
C SER A 149 4.42 -3.35 27.94
N ARG A 150 5.42 -2.58 27.52
CA ARG A 150 6.85 -2.90 27.63
C ARG A 150 7.31 -4.17 26.90
N LYS A 151 6.52 -4.69 25.96
CA LYS A 151 6.90 -5.79 25.10
C LYS A 151 7.72 -5.31 23.92
N SER A 152 8.77 -6.06 23.57
CA SER A 152 9.53 -5.86 22.35
C SER A 152 8.75 -6.42 21.15
N VAL A 153 8.58 -5.62 20.10
CA VAL A 153 7.75 -5.97 18.94
C VAL A 153 8.52 -5.80 17.64
N LEU A 154 8.38 -6.76 16.73
CA LEU A 154 8.86 -6.73 15.36
C LEU A 154 7.67 -6.79 14.40
N ASP A 155 7.64 -5.88 13.42
CA ASP A 155 6.68 -5.86 12.30
C ASP A 155 7.44 -6.08 10.99
N MET A 156 7.33 -7.30 10.42
CA MET A 156 8.00 -7.69 9.18
C MET A 156 7.10 -7.55 7.97
N GLY A 157 7.60 -6.85 6.94
CA GLY A 157 6.79 -6.40 5.82
C GLY A 157 5.79 -5.35 6.29
N CYS A 158 6.28 -4.30 6.96
CA CYS A 158 5.44 -3.38 7.72
C CYS A 158 4.53 -2.49 6.85
N GLY A 159 4.84 -2.33 5.55
CA GLY A 159 4.03 -1.51 4.64
C GLY A 159 3.85 -0.08 5.15
N THR A 160 2.62 0.30 5.46
CA THR A 160 2.29 1.61 6.05
C THR A 160 2.78 1.79 7.49
N GLY A 161 3.22 0.72 8.16
CA GLY A 161 3.59 0.71 9.57
C GLY A 161 2.41 0.65 10.55
N VAL A 162 1.19 0.43 10.07
CA VAL A 162 -0.03 0.49 10.91
C VAL A 162 0.00 -0.47 12.09
N LEU A 163 0.56 -1.68 11.92
CA LEU A 163 0.65 -2.68 12.99
C LEU A 163 1.65 -2.24 14.07
N ALA A 164 2.84 -1.80 13.64
CA ALA A 164 3.86 -1.24 14.52
C ALA A 164 3.35 -0.02 15.30
N ILE A 165 2.62 0.89 14.64
CA ILE A 165 2.03 2.09 15.24
C ILE A 165 1.02 1.69 16.33
N LEU A 166 0.09 0.77 16.04
CA LEU A 166 -0.87 0.30 17.05
C LEU A 166 -0.15 -0.37 18.23
N ALA A 167 0.86 -1.20 17.97
CA ALA A 167 1.65 -1.83 19.02
C ALA A 167 2.33 -0.79 19.94
N ALA A 168 2.96 0.24 19.36
CA ALA A 168 3.58 1.32 20.11
C ALA A 168 2.55 2.11 20.94
N MET A 169 1.36 2.42 20.37
CA MET A 169 0.27 3.07 21.10
C MET A 169 -0.26 2.23 22.26
N LYS A 170 -0.15 0.90 22.20
CA LYS A 170 -0.46 -0.04 23.28
C LYS A 170 0.68 -0.17 24.30
N GLY A 171 1.76 0.58 24.15
CA GLY A 171 2.88 0.63 25.08
C GLY A 171 4.00 -0.37 24.80
N ALA A 172 4.02 -0.99 23.61
CA ALA A 172 5.15 -1.79 23.17
C ALA A 172 6.42 -0.93 23.08
N ASN A 173 7.55 -1.44 23.58
CA ASN A 173 8.84 -0.78 23.52
C ASN A 173 9.97 -1.78 23.86
N PRO A 174 10.96 -1.95 22.99
CA PRO A 174 11.14 -1.34 21.66
C PRO A 174 10.18 -1.89 20.61
N VAL A 175 9.95 -1.12 19.55
CA VAL A 175 9.24 -1.54 18.35
C VAL A 175 10.14 -1.35 17.14
N THR A 176 10.31 -2.39 16.33
CA THR A 176 11.05 -2.38 15.08
C THR A 176 10.10 -2.73 13.95
N ALA A 177 10.14 -1.96 12.86
CA ALA A 177 9.35 -2.16 11.66
C ALA A 177 10.30 -2.27 10.45
N ILE A 178 10.18 -3.33 9.66
CA ILE A 178 11.09 -3.62 8.54
C ILE A 178 10.27 -3.83 7.28
N ASP A 179 10.68 -3.20 6.18
CA ASP A 179 10.14 -3.47 4.85
C ASP A 179 11.24 -3.43 3.80
N ILE A 180 11.17 -4.33 2.84
CA ILE A 180 12.18 -4.43 1.77
C ILE A 180 12.03 -3.32 0.74
N GLU A 181 10.80 -2.84 0.54
CA GLU A 181 10.47 -1.85 -0.47
C GLU A 181 10.77 -0.43 0.04
N GLU A 182 11.57 0.32 -0.71
CA GLU A 182 11.95 1.69 -0.35
C GLU A 182 10.74 2.61 -0.16
N TRP A 183 9.73 2.48 -1.02
CA TRP A 183 8.51 3.28 -0.93
C TRP A 183 7.67 2.95 0.31
N ALA A 184 7.63 1.68 0.75
CA ALA A 184 6.97 1.26 1.99
C ALA A 184 7.73 1.77 3.22
N TYR A 185 9.06 1.61 3.24
CA TYR A 185 9.92 2.17 4.27
C TYR A 185 9.71 3.68 4.45
N ASN A 186 9.71 4.46 3.36
CA ASN A 186 9.50 5.90 3.42
C ASN A 186 8.10 6.26 3.92
N ASN A 187 7.06 5.53 3.48
CA ASN A 187 5.70 5.75 3.93
C ASN A 187 5.52 5.38 5.42
N ALA A 188 6.13 4.29 5.88
CA ALA A 188 6.11 3.94 7.31
C ALA A 188 6.77 5.03 8.18
N LEU A 189 7.91 5.60 7.75
CA LEU A 189 8.55 6.71 8.45
C LEU A 189 7.63 7.93 8.61
N GLU A 190 6.92 8.31 7.53
CA GLU A 190 5.98 9.42 7.57
C GLU A 190 4.80 9.13 8.51
N ASN A 191 4.18 7.95 8.40
CA ASN A 191 3.06 7.56 9.24
C ASN A 191 3.46 7.47 10.73
N VAL A 192 4.65 6.97 11.04
CA VAL A 192 5.22 6.96 12.39
C VAL A 192 5.32 8.38 12.97
N GLN A 193 5.74 9.36 12.16
CA GLN A 193 5.80 10.77 12.57
C GLN A 193 4.39 11.36 12.76
N LEU A 194 3.46 11.12 11.83
CA LEU A 194 2.07 11.60 11.92
C LEU A 194 1.37 11.13 13.20
N ASN A 195 1.71 9.95 13.69
CA ASN A 195 1.13 9.37 14.90
C ASN A 195 1.90 9.69 16.20
N GLY A 196 3.00 10.44 16.12
CA GLY A 196 3.81 10.74 17.30
C GLY A 196 4.50 9.52 17.91
N THR A 197 4.68 8.44 17.15
CA THR A 197 5.32 7.18 17.56
C THR A 197 6.78 7.10 17.10
N ALA A 198 7.50 8.20 17.13
CA ALA A 198 8.88 8.33 16.63
C ALA A 198 9.91 7.41 17.33
N SER A 199 9.52 6.70 18.38
CA SER A 199 10.33 5.66 19.02
C SER A 199 10.37 4.35 18.21
N ILE A 200 9.51 4.17 17.22
CA ILE A 200 9.55 3.01 16.32
C ILE A 200 10.78 3.11 15.43
N ARG A 201 11.61 2.07 15.43
CA ARG A 201 12.77 1.96 14.55
C ARG A 201 12.33 1.36 13.22
N VAL A 202 12.19 2.19 12.19
CA VAL A 202 11.89 1.74 10.82
C VAL A 202 13.19 1.46 10.08
N GLN A 203 13.28 0.33 9.37
CA GLN A 203 14.47 -0.10 8.62
C GLN A 203 14.06 -0.61 7.24
N GLN A 204 14.90 -0.33 6.24
CA GLN A 204 14.72 -0.87 4.89
C GLN A 204 15.55 -2.16 4.73
N GLY A 205 14.90 -3.27 4.41
CA GLY A 205 15.52 -4.58 4.19
C GLY A 205 14.57 -5.73 4.47
N GLY A 206 15.10 -6.93 4.57
CA GLY A 206 14.36 -8.16 4.84
C GLY A 206 14.85 -8.87 6.11
N ALA A 207 14.64 -10.20 6.16
CA ALA A 207 15.02 -11.02 7.30
C ALA A 207 16.55 -11.06 7.56
N GLU A 208 17.36 -10.66 6.59
CA GLU A 208 18.82 -10.52 6.75
C GLU A 208 19.24 -9.42 7.73
N LEU A 209 18.36 -8.49 8.07
CA LEU A 209 18.60 -7.47 9.07
C LEU A 209 18.42 -7.99 10.51
N LEU A 210 17.79 -9.16 10.67
CA LEU A 210 17.56 -9.76 11.98
C LEU A 210 18.87 -10.31 12.54
N GLY A 211 19.34 -9.67 13.62
CA GLY A 211 20.58 -10.03 14.33
C GLY A 211 20.32 -10.84 15.59
N GLU A 212 20.94 -10.41 16.70
CA GLU A 212 20.84 -11.08 18.02
C GLU A 212 19.69 -10.53 18.87
N GLU A 213 19.07 -9.41 18.46
CA GLU A 213 17.96 -8.79 19.19
C GLU A 213 16.77 -9.74 19.24
N LYS A 214 16.12 -9.82 20.41
CA LYS A 214 14.99 -10.71 20.63
C LYS A 214 13.70 -9.93 20.76
N TYR A 215 12.60 -10.54 20.36
CA TYR A 215 11.27 -9.93 20.37
C TYR A 215 10.28 -10.79 21.15
N ASP A 216 9.47 -10.17 21.97
CA ASP A 216 8.33 -10.82 22.65
C ASP A 216 7.22 -11.15 21.65
N VAL A 217 7.02 -10.29 20.64
CA VAL A 217 5.96 -10.45 19.64
C VAL A 217 6.48 -10.11 18.25
N ILE A 218 6.14 -10.94 17.28
CA ILE A 218 6.43 -10.72 15.85
C ILE A 218 5.11 -10.69 15.09
N PHE A 219 4.94 -9.68 14.23
CA PHE A 219 3.89 -9.64 13.21
C PHE A 219 4.55 -9.86 11.85
N ALA A 220 3.92 -10.69 11.01
CA ALA A 220 4.35 -10.91 9.64
C ALA A 220 3.13 -11.05 8.71
N ASN A 221 2.76 -9.95 8.04
CA ASN A 221 1.65 -9.91 7.09
C ASN A 221 2.17 -9.92 5.66
N ILE A 222 2.72 -11.06 5.23
CA ILE A 222 3.38 -11.25 3.94
C ILE A 222 2.94 -12.55 3.30
N ASN A 223 3.25 -12.76 2.00
CA ASN A 223 2.81 -13.97 1.32
C ASN A 223 3.41 -15.26 1.91
N ARG A 224 2.65 -16.37 1.79
CA ARG A 224 2.99 -17.69 2.33
C ARG A 224 4.42 -18.14 2.03
N ASN A 225 4.90 -17.94 0.80
CA ASN A 225 6.20 -18.50 0.39
C ASN A 225 7.35 -17.79 1.11
N ILE A 226 7.27 -16.48 1.25
CA ILE A 226 8.24 -15.69 2.02
C ILE A 226 8.13 -16.03 3.50
N LEU A 227 6.91 -16.16 4.06
CA LEU A 227 6.73 -16.60 5.45
C LEU A 227 7.47 -17.91 5.74
N LEU A 228 7.28 -18.94 4.90
CA LEU A 228 7.94 -20.23 5.07
C LEU A 228 9.46 -20.16 4.92
N GLN A 229 9.95 -19.30 4.00
CA GLN A 229 11.38 -19.10 3.79
C GLN A 229 12.03 -18.42 5.00
N ASP A 230 11.39 -17.38 5.55
CA ASP A 230 11.97 -16.53 6.59
C ASP A 230 11.65 -17.01 8.01
N LEU A 231 10.75 -17.98 8.15
CA LEU A 231 10.31 -18.51 9.45
C LEU A 231 11.46 -18.96 10.38
N PRO A 232 12.55 -19.56 9.89
CA PRO A 232 13.72 -19.86 10.73
C PRO A 232 14.36 -18.61 11.33
N HIS A 233 14.39 -17.49 10.60
CA HIS A 233 14.93 -16.23 11.09
C HIS A 233 14.00 -15.63 12.17
N TYR A 234 12.68 -15.72 11.98
CA TYR A 234 11.70 -15.23 12.97
C TYR A 234 11.77 -16.06 14.26
N GLU A 235 11.84 -17.40 14.13
CA GLU A 235 12.01 -18.27 15.30
C GLU A 235 13.30 -17.92 16.05
N ALA A 236 14.41 -17.72 15.35
CA ALA A 236 15.70 -17.42 15.96
C ALA A 236 15.66 -16.15 16.81
N VAL A 237 14.88 -15.11 16.41
CA VAL A 237 14.79 -13.83 17.15
C VAL A 237 13.55 -13.73 18.06
N LEU A 238 12.66 -14.71 18.06
CA LEU A 238 11.52 -14.75 18.97
C LEU A 238 11.99 -15.20 20.38
N GLU A 239 11.54 -14.50 21.40
CA GLU A 239 11.81 -14.89 22.80
C GLU A 239 11.10 -16.20 23.15
N LYS A 240 11.63 -16.91 24.14
CA LYS A 240 10.94 -18.06 24.71
C LYS A 240 9.65 -17.63 25.38
N GLY A 241 8.52 -18.26 25.04
CA GLY A 241 7.18 -17.80 25.39
C GLY A 241 6.66 -16.64 24.56
N GLY A 242 7.44 -16.18 23.58
CA GLY A 242 7.04 -15.13 22.63
C GLY A 242 6.02 -15.62 21.63
N ILE A 243 5.34 -14.67 20.99
CA ILE A 243 4.21 -14.89 20.08
C ILE A 243 4.59 -14.41 18.68
N ILE A 244 4.30 -15.23 17.66
CA ILE A 244 4.32 -14.78 16.27
C ILE A 244 2.92 -14.88 15.67
N ILE A 245 2.47 -13.80 15.02
CA ILE A 245 1.20 -13.72 14.31
C ILE A 245 1.49 -13.56 12.82
N MET A 246 1.09 -14.55 12.04
CA MET A 246 1.33 -14.60 10.60
C MET A 246 0.03 -14.50 9.83
N SER A 247 0.02 -13.71 8.76
CA SER A 247 -1.10 -13.51 7.83
C SER A 247 -0.57 -13.25 6.41
N GLY A 248 -1.49 -13.03 5.44
CA GLY A 248 -1.13 -12.88 4.03
C GLY A 248 -1.30 -14.19 3.25
N PHE A 249 -2.08 -15.13 3.80
CA PHE A 249 -2.38 -16.42 3.18
C PHE A 249 -3.82 -16.87 3.52
N TYR A 250 -4.31 -17.84 2.77
CA TYR A 250 -5.67 -18.36 2.93
C TYR A 250 -5.72 -19.54 3.91
N LEU A 251 -6.91 -19.86 4.40
CA LEU A 251 -7.16 -21.01 5.28
C LEU A 251 -6.61 -22.33 4.72
N ASP A 252 -6.65 -22.52 3.41
CA ASP A 252 -6.13 -23.73 2.74
C ASP A 252 -4.60 -23.90 2.93
N ASP A 253 -3.89 -22.81 3.17
CA ASP A 253 -2.43 -22.80 3.37
C ASP A 253 -2.02 -23.03 4.84
N LEU A 254 -2.99 -23.00 5.78
CA LEU A 254 -2.72 -23.12 7.21
C LEU A 254 -1.93 -24.39 7.56
N SER A 255 -2.26 -25.52 6.93
CA SER A 255 -1.56 -26.78 7.19
C SER A 255 -0.06 -26.71 6.88
N SER A 256 0.32 -26.02 5.79
CA SER A 256 1.72 -25.85 5.38
C SER A 256 2.46 -24.91 6.33
N ILE A 257 1.87 -23.77 6.69
CA ILE A 257 2.45 -22.83 7.66
C ILE A 257 2.61 -23.48 9.02
N ARG A 258 1.59 -24.20 9.47
CA ARG A 258 1.61 -24.92 10.75
C ARG A 258 2.71 -25.96 10.80
N SER A 259 2.85 -26.81 9.77
CA SER A 259 3.93 -27.81 9.72
C SER A 259 5.31 -27.17 9.79
N GLY A 260 5.58 -26.12 8.98
CA GLY A 260 6.84 -25.39 9.01
C GLY A 260 7.14 -24.76 10.38
N ALA A 261 6.12 -24.20 11.04
CA ALA A 261 6.25 -23.59 12.36
C ALA A 261 6.53 -24.67 13.46
N GLU A 262 5.79 -25.77 13.45
CA GLU A 262 5.93 -26.86 14.43
C GLU A 262 7.30 -27.56 14.31
N GLU A 263 7.85 -27.70 13.10
CA GLU A 263 9.21 -28.23 12.87
C GLU A 263 10.31 -27.37 13.52
N LEU A 264 10.06 -26.08 13.68
CA LEU A 264 10.95 -25.14 14.35
C LEU A 264 10.66 -24.97 15.85
N GLY A 265 9.71 -25.74 16.40
CA GLY A 265 9.36 -25.67 17.83
C GLY A 265 8.34 -24.60 18.20
N LEU A 266 7.72 -23.94 17.22
CA LEU A 266 6.61 -23.04 17.44
C LEU A 266 5.31 -23.86 17.59
N SER A 267 4.53 -23.59 18.63
CA SER A 267 3.26 -24.29 18.86
C SER A 267 2.12 -23.47 18.33
N PHE A 268 1.29 -24.06 17.48
CA PHE A 268 0.03 -23.44 17.04
C PHE A 268 -0.87 -23.18 18.25
N ASP A 269 -1.41 -21.97 18.35
CA ASP A 269 -2.35 -21.56 19.39
C ASP A 269 -3.77 -21.46 18.81
N HIS A 270 -4.01 -20.47 17.94
CA HIS A 270 -5.31 -20.27 17.31
C HIS A 270 -5.15 -19.53 15.97
N PHE A 271 -6.27 -19.29 15.28
CA PHE A 271 -6.35 -18.37 14.15
C PHE A 271 -7.67 -17.59 14.17
N ARG A 272 -7.66 -16.43 13.52
CA ARG A 272 -8.87 -15.70 13.11
C ARG A 272 -9.04 -15.80 11.60
N GLU A 273 -10.29 -15.74 11.14
CA GLU A 273 -10.63 -15.84 9.72
C GLU A 273 -11.57 -14.70 9.31
N MET A 274 -11.36 -14.19 8.09
CA MET A 274 -12.24 -13.25 7.40
C MET A 274 -12.11 -13.46 5.89
N ASP A 275 -13.21 -13.79 5.21
CA ASP A 275 -13.26 -14.02 3.77
C ASP A 275 -12.19 -15.02 3.29
N ARG A 276 -12.00 -16.12 4.02
CA ARG A 276 -10.97 -17.15 3.83
C ARG A 276 -9.52 -16.72 4.12
N TRP A 277 -9.25 -15.42 4.29
CA TRP A 277 -7.96 -14.95 4.82
C TRP A 277 -7.85 -15.27 6.30
N ILE A 278 -6.66 -15.61 6.75
CA ILE A 278 -6.45 -15.91 8.15
C ILE A 278 -5.27 -15.14 8.74
N ALA A 279 -5.33 -14.92 10.06
CA ALA A 279 -4.17 -14.58 10.89
C ALA A 279 -3.98 -15.71 11.89
N ALA A 280 -2.86 -16.40 11.79
CA ALA A 280 -2.53 -17.56 12.62
C ALA A 280 -1.49 -17.19 13.68
N THR A 281 -1.77 -17.57 14.94
CA THR A 281 -0.94 -17.26 16.10
C THR A 281 -0.20 -18.51 16.56
N PHE A 282 1.10 -18.35 16.78
CA PHE A 282 1.98 -19.40 17.30
C PHE A 282 2.78 -18.89 18.49
N VAL A 283 3.18 -19.80 19.37
CA VAL A 283 3.95 -19.51 20.59
C VAL A 283 5.23 -20.33 20.57
N LYS A 284 6.35 -19.69 20.87
CA LYS A 284 7.66 -20.38 21.06
C LYS A 284 7.71 -21.02 22.43
N LYS A 285 8.00 -22.32 22.48
CA LYS A 285 8.14 -23.08 23.77
C LYS A 285 9.45 -22.85 24.49
#